data_15392fb5fb26c9bdb2b94df901df89c9
#
_entry.id   15392fb5fb26c9bdb2b94df901df89c9
#
_cell.length_a   1.000
_cell.length_b   1.000
_cell.length_c   1.000
_cell.angle_alpha   90.00
_cell.angle_beta   90.00
_cell.angle_gamma   90.00
#
_symmetry.space_group_name_H-M   'P 1'
#
loop_
_entity.id
_entity.type
_entity.pdbx_description
1 polymer ?
#
loop_
_entity_poly.entity_id
_entity_poly.type
_entity_poly.pdbx_seq_one_letter_code
_entity_poly.pdbx_strand_id
1 'polypeptide(L)'
;MEERTAEQLAQDYSAMGDSVALINAIIAGDSMADESAQDRQDCVDRNVAHLELMVAKDDWGDEDMAATNSAISAGNGYTAS
;
A
#
# COMPACT_ATOMS: atom_id res chain seq x y z
N MET A 1 5.35 19.85 15.81
CA MET A 1 4.84 18.55 15.31
C MET A 1 5.50 17.42 16.11
N GLU A 2 4.70 16.54 16.64
CA GLU A 2 5.22 15.43 17.42
C GLU A 2 5.74 14.33 16.52
N GLU A 3 6.88 13.77 16.87
CA GLU A 3 7.40 12.61 16.18
C GLU A 3 6.61 11.36 16.60
N ARG A 4 6.45 10.44 15.67
CA ARG A 4 5.84 9.17 15.98
C ARG A 4 6.75 8.39 16.93
N THR A 5 6.14 7.68 17.89
CA THR A 5 6.89 6.77 18.77
C THR A 5 7.35 5.55 17.96
N ALA A 6 8.31 4.79 18.51
CA ALA A 6 8.76 3.54 17.88
C ALA A 6 7.59 2.58 17.67
N GLU A 7 6.64 2.53 18.62
CA GLU A 7 5.45 1.70 18.51
C GLU A 7 4.55 2.15 17.37
N GLN A 8 4.32 3.46 17.24
CA GLN A 8 3.53 4.02 16.14
C GLN A 8 4.18 3.75 14.79
N LEU A 9 5.50 3.91 14.70
CA LEU A 9 6.25 3.59 13.48
C LEU A 9 6.08 2.12 13.10
N ALA A 10 6.19 1.21 14.07
CA ALA A 10 6.02 -0.21 13.82
C ALA A 10 4.61 -0.54 13.35
N GLN A 11 3.59 0.07 13.95
CA GLN A 11 2.20 -0.11 13.55
C GLN A 11 1.96 0.41 12.13
N ASP A 12 2.48 1.59 11.83
CA ASP A 12 2.33 2.19 10.49
C ASP A 12 3.07 1.37 9.43
N TYR A 13 4.25 0.86 9.77
CA TYR A 13 5.00 0.01 8.85
C TYR A 13 4.25 -1.29 8.57
N SER A 14 3.65 -1.90 9.60
CA SER A 14 2.83 -3.10 9.45
C SER A 14 1.62 -2.82 8.57
N ALA A 15 0.94 -1.68 8.77
CA ALA A 15 -0.21 -1.28 7.96
C ALA A 15 0.20 -1.07 6.49
N MET A 16 1.37 -0.49 6.24
CA MET A 16 1.91 -0.38 4.88
C MET A 16 2.10 -1.76 4.25
N GLY A 17 2.66 -2.70 5.01
CA GLY A 17 2.86 -4.07 4.55
C GLY A 17 1.55 -4.74 4.15
N ASP A 18 0.50 -4.51 4.93
CA ASP A 18 -0.84 -5.04 4.63
C ASP A 18 -1.37 -4.46 3.32
N SER A 19 -1.20 -3.16 3.09
CA SER A 19 -1.61 -2.52 1.84
C SER A 19 -0.81 -3.02 0.65
N VAL A 20 0.50 -3.21 0.81
CA VAL A 20 1.37 -3.79 -0.22
C VAL A 20 0.87 -5.19 -0.60
N ALA A 21 0.61 -6.03 0.39
CA ALA A 21 0.15 -7.40 0.17
C ALA A 21 -1.21 -7.41 -0.56
N LEU A 22 -2.12 -6.53 -0.16
CA LEU A 22 -3.45 -6.45 -0.78
C LEU A 22 -3.36 -6.01 -2.23
N ILE A 23 -2.59 -4.96 -2.53
CA ILE A 23 -2.40 -4.49 -3.90
C ILE A 23 -1.85 -5.62 -4.77
N ASN A 24 -0.80 -6.29 -4.30
CA ASN A 24 -0.15 -7.37 -5.04
C ASN A 24 -1.11 -8.53 -5.26
N ALA A 25 -1.91 -8.89 -4.26
CA ALA A 25 -2.89 -9.98 -4.35
C ALA A 25 -3.99 -9.67 -5.36
N ILE A 26 -4.49 -8.43 -5.37
CA ILE A 26 -5.53 -8.02 -6.33
C ILE A 26 -4.98 -8.08 -7.75
N ILE A 27 -3.78 -7.56 -7.96
CA ILE A 27 -3.14 -7.55 -9.28
C ILE A 27 -2.91 -8.99 -9.78
N ALA A 28 -2.51 -9.88 -8.88
CA ALA A 28 -2.25 -11.29 -9.20
C ALA A 28 -3.55 -12.11 -9.41
N GLY A 29 -4.71 -11.57 -9.03
CA GLY A 29 -5.97 -12.29 -9.12
C GLY A 29 -6.25 -13.19 -7.91
N ASP A 30 -5.48 -13.04 -6.83
CA ASP A 30 -5.61 -13.87 -5.63
C ASP A 30 -6.57 -13.28 -4.60
N SER A 31 -6.98 -12.03 -4.77
CA SER A 31 -7.90 -11.35 -3.87
C SER A 31 -8.95 -10.61 -4.68
N MET A 32 -10.16 -10.54 -4.15
CA MET A 32 -11.29 -9.85 -4.76
C MET A 32 -11.61 -10.35 -6.18
N ALA A 33 -11.29 -11.61 -6.47
CA ALA A 33 -11.49 -12.18 -7.81
C ALA A 33 -12.97 -12.19 -8.23
N ASP A 34 -13.89 -12.31 -7.26
CA ASP A 34 -15.33 -12.32 -7.50
C ASP A 34 -15.97 -10.93 -7.46
N GLU A 35 -15.17 -9.89 -7.17
CA GLU A 35 -15.67 -8.54 -7.12
C GLU A 35 -15.64 -7.88 -8.51
N SER A 36 -16.42 -6.82 -8.68
CA SER A 36 -16.45 -6.08 -9.95
C SER A 36 -15.09 -5.43 -10.24
N ALA A 37 -14.84 -5.15 -11.52
CA ALA A 37 -13.64 -4.43 -11.92
C ALA A 37 -13.54 -3.06 -11.22
N GLN A 38 -14.68 -2.36 -11.06
CA GLN A 38 -14.70 -1.07 -10.38
C GLN A 38 -14.30 -1.21 -8.92
N ASP A 39 -14.80 -2.23 -8.22
CA ASP A 39 -14.47 -2.44 -6.81
C ASP A 39 -12.99 -2.77 -6.63
N ARG A 40 -12.44 -3.60 -7.52
CA ARG A 40 -11.00 -3.91 -7.49
C ARG A 40 -10.15 -2.68 -7.75
N GLN A 41 -10.54 -1.88 -8.74
CA GLN A 41 -9.83 -0.64 -9.07
C GLN A 41 -9.85 0.33 -7.90
N ASP A 42 -11.02 0.54 -7.29
CA ASP A 42 -11.17 1.45 -6.16
C ASP A 42 -10.32 0.99 -4.97
N CYS A 43 -10.27 -0.31 -4.72
CA CYS A 43 -9.48 -0.85 -3.62
C CYS A 43 -7.99 -0.62 -3.84
N VAL A 44 -7.50 -0.89 -5.05
CA VAL A 44 -6.09 -0.64 -5.40
C VAL A 44 -5.78 0.85 -5.27
N ASP A 45 -6.64 1.70 -5.82
CA ASP A 45 -6.42 3.15 -5.81
C ASP A 45 -6.35 3.70 -4.39
N ARG A 46 -7.23 3.25 -3.48
CA ARG A 46 -7.23 3.68 -2.08
C ARG A 46 -5.96 3.22 -1.36
N ASN A 47 -5.54 2.01 -1.62
CA ASN A 47 -4.33 1.48 -0.98
C ASN A 47 -3.07 2.16 -1.52
N VAL A 48 -3.02 2.47 -2.80
CA VAL A 48 -1.92 3.26 -3.38
C VAL A 48 -1.87 4.64 -2.72
N ALA A 49 -3.01 5.31 -2.57
CA ALA A 49 -3.06 6.62 -1.91
C ALA A 49 -2.54 6.54 -0.46
N HIS A 50 -2.91 5.48 0.27
CA HIS A 50 -2.41 5.24 1.62
C HIS A 50 -0.88 5.11 1.63
N LEU A 51 -0.34 4.31 0.71
CA LEU A 51 1.11 4.11 0.63
C LEU A 51 1.84 5.42 0.25
N GLU A 52 1.27 6.20 -0.66
CA GLU A 52 1.87 7.48 -1.04
C GLU A 52 1.92 8.45 0.13
N LEU A 53 0.87 8.50 0.96
CA LEU A 53 0.88 9.30 2.18
C LEU A 53 1.93 8.83 3.16
N MET A 54 2.13 7.51 3.26
CA MET A 54 3.12 6.95 4.18
C MET A 54 4.54 7.24 3.71
N VAL A 55 4.86 7.03 2.44
CA VAL A 55 6.22 7.28 1.95
C VAL A 55 6.59 8.76 1.94
N ALA A 56 5.59 9.66 1.97
CA ALA A 56 5.84 11.10 2.07
C ALA A 56 6.39 11.49 3.45
N LYS A 57 6.21 10.65 4.47
CA LYS A 57 6.79 10.89 5.79
C LYS A 57 8.28 10.57 5.75
N ASP A 58 9.07 11.35 6.47
CA ASP A 58 10.53 11.24 6.43
C ASP A 58 11.15 10.67 7.70
N ASP A 59 10.35 10.08 8.57
CA ASP A 59 10.80 9.58 9.86
C ASP A 59 10.90 8.04 9.93
N TRP A 60 11.01 7.38 8.77
CA TRP A 60 11.09 5.93 8.71
C TRP A 60 12.44 5.35 9.15
N GLY A 61 13.50 6.17 9.14
CA GLY A 61 14.83 5.71 9.51
C GLY A 61 15.37 4.69 8.53
N ASP A 62 15.76 3.53 9.03
CA ASP A 62 16.38 2.47 8.23
C ASP A 62 15.37 1.45 7.68
N GLU A 63 14.06 1.71 7.82
CA GLU A 63 13.05 0.78 7.32
C GLU A 63 13.14 0.61 5.80
N ASP A 64 12.95 -0.64 5.36
CA ASP A 64 13.01 -0.96 3.93
C ASP A 64 11.71 -0.54 3.24
N MET A 65 11.81 0.38 2.31
CA MET A 65 10.67 0.92 1.58
C MET A 65 10.57 0.38 0.15
N ALA A 66 11.44 -0.55 -0.24
CA ALA A 66 11.48 -1.06 -1.61
C ALA A 66 10.17 -1.73 -2.03
N ALA A 67 9.62 -2.60 -1.17
CA ALA A 67 8.35 -3.29 -1.46
C ALA A 67 7.19 -2.31 -1.57
N THR A 68 7.17 -1.29 -0.71
CA THR A 68 6.14 -0.24 -0.73
C THR A 68 6.22 0.55 -2.03
N ASN A 69 7.40 0.98 -2.43
CA ASN A 69 7.58 1.72 -3.67
C ASN A 69 7.20 0.88 -4.90
N SER A 70 7.55 -0.41 -4.89
CA SER A 70 7.16 -1.33 -5.96
C SER A 70 5.65 -1.49 -6.06
N ALA A 71 4.96 -1.59 -4.92
CA ALA A 71 3.50 -1.72 -4.89
C ALA A 71 2.81 -0.45 -5.39
N ILE A 72 3.34 0.73 -5.05
CA ILE A 72 2.82 2.00 -5.56
C ILE A 72 2.91 2.02 -7.08
N SER A 73 4.07 1.66 -7.61
CA SER A 73 4.29 1.63 -9.06
C SER A 73 3.37 0.63 -9.75
N ALA A 74 3.25 -0.58 -9.20
CA ALA A 74 2.37 -1.60 -9.75
C ALA A 74 0.91 -1.17 -9.69
N GLY A 75 0.48 -0.58 -8.57
CA GLY A 75 -0.89 -0.09 -8.42
C GLY A 75 -1.23 1.04 -9.37
N ASN A 76 -0.28 1.96 -9.59
CA ASN A 76 -0.48 3.06 -10.53
C ASN A 76 -0.61 2.56 -11.98
N GLY A 77 0.01 1.43 -12.30
CA GLY A 77 -0.09 0.83 -13.62
C GLY A 77 -1.26 -0.14 -13.78
N TYR A 78 -2.00 -0.41 -12.70
CA TYR A 78 -3.09 -1.37 -12.72
C TYR A 78 -4.36 -0.77 -13.32
N THR A 79 -4.96 -1.50 -14.24
CA THR A 79 -6.28 -1.18 -14.78
C THR A 79 -7.12 -2.47 -14.69
N ALA A 80 -8.17 -2.43 -13.88
CA ALA A 80 -9.05 -3.58 -13.70
C ALA A 80 -9.88 -3.82 -14.98
N SER A 81 -10.11 -5.08 -15.27
CA SER A 81 -10.91 -5.47 -16.44
C SER A 81 -11.99 -6.47 -16.06
#